data_3653e4416e842fe0991392fbe4a6b88a
#
_entry.id   3653e4416e842fe0991392fbe4a6b88a
#
_cell.length_a   1.000
_cell.length_b   1.000
_cell.length_c   1.000
_cell.angle_alpha   90.00
_cell.angle_beta   90.00
_cell.angle_gamma   90.00
#
_symmetry.space_group_name_H-M   'P 1'
#
loop_
_entity.id
_entity.type
_entity.pdbx_description
1 polymer ?
#
loop_
_entity_poly.entity_id
_entity_poly.type
_entity_poly.pdbx_seq_one_letter_code
_entity_poly.pdbx_strand_id
1 'polypeptide(L)'
;MNGTRLLGTALLALTLVACAKPPYTNVDNGELKTLIAQGVPVYDVRRPDEWRATGVVAGSHTLTYVDKSGRLNPDFLPRFTAEVGKNDPVILICRTGNRTDKLARELMEQHGYTRVYNVRDGITGWIGGNNAVVKTDTKTTP
;
A
#
# COMPACT_ATOMS: atom_id res chain seq x y z
N MET A 1 -38.99 25.94 -54.03
CA MET A 1 -37.58 25.65 -53.56
C MET A 1 -37.54 25.77 -52.05
N ASN A 2 -37.77 24.68 -51.35
CA ASN A 2 -37.83 24.66 -49.86
C ASN A 2 -36.57 23.95 -49.35
N GLY A 3 -35.65 24.74 -48.80
CA GLY A 3 -34.43 24.26 -48.17
C GLY A 3 -34.68 23.93 -46.69
N THR A 4 -34.82 22.65 -46.36
CA THR A 4 -34.93 22.17 -44.96
C THR A 4 -33.53 22.16 -44.33
N ARG A 5 -33.28 23.06 -43.40
CA ARG A 5 -32.06 23.07 -42.55
C ARG A 5 -32.22 22.08 -41.43
N LEU A 6 -31.51 20.96 -41.49
CA LEU A 6 -31.32 20.04 -40.39
C LEU A 6 -30.35 20.66 -39.35
N LEU A 7 -30.88 21.05 -38.18
CA LEU A 7 -30.06 21.39 -37.03
C LEU A 7 -29.60 20.07 -36.36
N GLY A 8 -28.34 19.73 -36.54
CA GLY A 8 -27.71 18.62 -35.84
C GLY A 8 -27.41 19.04 -34.39
N THR A 9 -28.16 18.47 -33.43
CA THR A 9 -27.90 18.64 -32.00
C THR A 9 -26.73 17.73 -31.63
N ALA A 10 -25.54 18.31 -31.46
CA ALA A 10 -24.40 17.59 -30.94
C ALA A 10 -24.61 17.33 -29.44
N LEU A 11 -24.88 16.09 -29.08
CA LEU A 11 -24.99 15.64 -27.69
C LEU A 11 -23.58 15.48 -27.12
N LEU A 12 -23.11 16.47 -26.35
CA LEU A 12 -21.84 16.42 -25.63
C LEU A 12 -21.99 15.44 -24.46
N ALA A 13 -21.51 14.21 -24.64
CA ALA A 13 -21.46 13.22 -23.58
C ALA A 13 -20.39 13.62 -22.57
N LEU A 14 -20.81 14.19 -21.43
CA LEU A 14 -19.95 14.49 -20.28
C LEU A 14 -19.60 13.15 -19.60
N THR A 15 -18.45 12.59 -19.91
CA THR A 15 -17.92 11.40 -19.19
C THR A 15 -17.50 11.83 -17.79
N LEU A 16 -18.34 11.53 -16.80
CA LEU A 16 -17.98 11.59 -15.38
C LEU A 16 -16.87 10.55 -15.14
N VAL A 17 -15.62 11.00 -15.06
CA VAL A 17 -14.52 10.20 -14.52
C VAL A 17 -14.79 10.06 -13.02
N ALA A 18 -15.54 9.05 -12.62
CA ALA A 18 -15.66 8.68 -11.23
C ALA A 18 -14.25 8.29 -10.75
N CYS A 19 -13.73 8.98 -9.72
CA CYS A 19 -12.52 8.53 -9.02
C CYS A 19 -12.82 7.14 -8.44
N ALA A 20 -12.40 6.10 -9.14
CA ALA A 20 -12.58 4.73 -8.70
C ALA A 20 -11.85 4.54 -7.35
N LYS A 21 -12.55 4.03 -6.36
CA LYS A 21 -11.95 3.67 -5.07
C LYS A 21 -10.83 2.65 -5.32
N PRO A 22 -9.73 2.74 -4.55
CA PRO A 22 -8.68 1.73 -4.66
C PRO A 22 -9.24 0.34 -4.30
N PRO A 23 -8.70 -0.74 -4.88
CA PRO A 23 -9.16 -2.11 -4.58
C PRO A 23 -8.82 -2.55 -3.15
N TYR A 24 -7.81 -1.93 -2.53
CA TYR A 24 -7.38 -2.16 -1.15
C TYR A 24 -8.05 -1.20 -0.17
N THR A 25 -7.87 -1.44 1.13
CA THR A 25 -8.38 -0.56 2.20
C THR A 25 -7.27 0.31 2.76
N ASN A 26 -7.46 1.63 2.74
CA ASN A 26 -6.61 2.55 3.50
C ASN A 26 -6.99 2.51 4.97
N VAL A 27 -5.98 2.46 5.85
CA VAL A 27 -6.17 2.48 7.31
C VAL A 27 -5.41 3.63 7.95
N ASP A 28 -6.01 4.22 8.96
CA ASP A 28 -5.38 5.20 9.85
C ASP A 28 -4.67 4.52 11.04
N ASN A 29 -4.10 5.31 11.95
CA ASN A 29 -3.38 4.77 13.11
C ASN A 29 -4.29 4.00 14.09
N GLY A 30 -5.55 4.37 14.24
CA GLY A 30 -6.51 3.68 15.10
C GLY A 30 -6.90 2.32 14.54
N GLU A 31 -7.21 2.29 13.26
CA GLU A 31 -7.52 1.07 12.52
C GLU A 31 -6.31 0.13 12.45
N LEU A 32 -5.10 0.69 12.25
CA LEU A 32 -3.84 -0.08 12.28
C LEU A 32 -3.64 -0.78 13.62
N LYS A 33 -3.84 -0.08 14.75
CA LYS A 33 -3.76 -0.69 16.10
C LYS A 33 -4.77 -1.82 16.27
N THR A 34 -5.98 -1.62 15.79
CA THR A 34 -7.05 -2.62 15.86
C THR A 34 -6.68 -3.89 15.08
N LEU A 35 -6.18 -3.74 13.86
CA LEU A 35 -5.76 -4.86 13.03
C LEU A 35 -4.56 -5.61 13.63
N ILE A 36 -3.59 -4.88 14.18
CA ILE A 36 -2.44 -5.49 14.89
C ILE A 36 -2.93 -6.30 16.09
N ALA A 37 -3.87 -5.77 16.88
CA ALA A 37 -4.45 -6.49 18.02
C ALA A 37 -5.22 -7.75 17.61
N GLN A 38 -5.73 -7.80 16.39
CA GLN A 38 -6.36 -8.97 15.77
C GLN A 38 -5.35 -9.98 15.20
N GLY A 39 -4.05 -9.70 15.29
CA GLY A 39 -2.99 -10.57 14.78
C GLY A 39 -2.73 -10.45 13.28
N VAL A 40 -3.22 -9.39 12.62
CA VAL A 40 -2.93 -9.16 11.20
C VAL A 40 -1.46 -8.76 11.04
N PRO A 41 -0.66 -9.47 10.21
CA PRO A 41 0.75 -9.17 10.05
C PRO A 41 0.99 -7.83 9.35
N VAL A 42 1.99 -7.09 9.83
CA VAL A 42 2.46 -5.83 9.25
C VAL A 42 3.75 -6.09 8.48
N TYR A 43 3.80 -5.70 7.21
CA TYR A 43 4.99 -5.72 6.37
C TYR A 43 5.49 -4.29 6.15
N ASP A 44 6.65 -3.98 6.73
CA ASP A 44 7.36 -2.73 6.46
C ASP A 44 8.24 -2.93 5.23
N VAL A 45 7.77 -2.34 4.12
CA VAL A 45 8.38 -2.54 2.79
C VAL A 45 9.45 -1.48 2.44
N ARG A 46 9.87 -0.72 3.44
CA ARG A 46 10.94 0.28 3.29
C ARG A 46 12.31 -0.39 3.14
N ARG A 47 13.35 0.42 3.03
CA ARG A 47 14.74 -0.03 2.94
C ARG A 47 15.39 -0.12 4.34
N PRO A 48 16.46 -0.90 4.49
CA PRO A 48 17.18 -1.03 5.76
C PRO A 48 17.70 0.31 6.34
N ASP A 49 18.10 1.25 5.49
CA ASP A 49 18.51 2.59 5.92
C ASP A 49 17.35 3.39 6.53
N GLU A 50 16.14 3.23 6.01
CA GLU A 50 14.93 3.86 6.55
C GLU A 50 14.51 3.23 7.89
N TRP A 51 14.60 1.91 8.04
CA TRP A 51 14.30 1.23 9.32
C TRP A 51 15.26 1.64 10.43
N ARG A 52 16.56 1.73 10.13
CA ARG A 52 17.57 2.20 11.10
C ARG A 52 17.36 3.65 11.52
N ALA A 53 16.92 4.48 10.59
CA ALA A 53 16.72 5.91 10.85
C ALA A 53 15.53 6.19 11.79
N THR A 54 14.44 5.45 11.63
CA THR A 54 13.19 5.76 12.36
C THR A 54 12.74 4.67 13.31
N GLY A 55 13.23 3.44 13.19
CA GLY A 55 12.59 2.25 13.74
C GLY A 55 11.41 1.78 12.90
N VAL A 56 10.70 0.76 13.38
CA VAL A 56 9.53 0.13 12.77
C VAL A 56 8.40 -0.02 13.78
N VAL A 57 7.19 -0.25 13.32
CA VAL A 57 6.08 -0.69 14.18
C VAL A 57 6.45 -2.04 14.81
N ALA A 58 6.23 -2.20 16.12
CA ALA A 58 6.58 -3.43 16.82
C ALA A 58 5.93 -4.66 16.17
N GLY A 59 6.72 -5.72 16.00
CA GLY A 59 6.27 -6.97 15.37
C GLY A 59 6.17 -6.94 13.85
N SER A 60 6.60 -5.85 13.18
CA SER A 60 6.61 -5.79 11.72
C SER A 60 7.62 -6.76 11.11
N HIS A 61 7.21 -7.44 10.04
CA HIS A 61 8.10 -8.09 9.10
C HIS A 61 8.77 -7.05 8.22
N THR A 62 10.08 -7.09 8.08
CA THR A 62 10.82 -6.16 7.22
C THR A 62 11.19 -6.82 5.91
N LEU A 63 10.70 -6.30 4.80
CA LEU A 63 10.94 -6.84 3.46
C LEU A 63 10.97 -5.72 2.43
N THR A 64 12.14 -5.35 1.96
CA THR A 64 12.32 -4.23 1.03
C THR A 64 11.65 -4.50 -0.32
N TYR A 65 10.73 -3.60 -0.71
CA TYR A 65 10.03 -3.69 -2.00
C TYR A 65 10.83 -3.07 -3.15
N VAL A 66 11.40 -1.88 -2.96
CA VAL A 66 12.20 -1.19 -3.98
C VAL A 66 13.49 -0.61 -3.41
N ASP A 67 14.51 -0.53 -4.24
CA ASP A 67 15.80 0.10 -3.91
C ASP A 67 15.71 1.66 -3.92
N LYS A 68 16.85 2.33 -3.70
CA LYS A 68 16.92 3.80 -3.70
C LYS A 68 16.58 4.43 -5.05
N SER A 69 16.77 3.72 -6.15
CA SER A 69 16.44 4.17 -7.50
C SER A 69 14.99 3.87 -7.89
N GLY A 70 14.23 3.20 -7.02
CA GLY A 70 12.85 2.79 -7.27
C GLY A 70 12.73 1.49 -8.05
N ARG A 71 13.83 0.74 -8.26
CA ARG A 71 13.78 -0.56 -8.92
C ARG A 71 13.25 -1.60 -7.96
N LEU A 72 12.38 -2.47 -8.50
CA LEU A 72 11.81 -3.59 -7.75
C LEU A 72 12.91 -4.54 -7.26
N ASN A 73 12.83 -4.91 -5.97
CA ASN A 73 13.63 -6.00 -5.43
C ASN A 73 13.10 -7.33 -5.99
N PRO A 74 13.90 -8.08 -6.75
CA PRO A 74 13.45 -9.31 -7.41
C PRO A 74 13.04 -10.40 -6.39
N ASP A 75 13.57 -10.37 -5.18
CA ASP A 75 13.24 -11.34 -4.13
C ASP A 75 11.97 -10.99 -3.35
N PHE A 76 11.39 -9.80 -3.58
CA PHE A 76 10.23 -9.35 -2.80
C PHE A 76 9.03 -10.27 -2.99
N LEU A 77 8.53 -10.42 -4.20
CA LEU A 77 7.34 -11.24 -4.48
C LEU A 77 7.52 -12.71 -4.10
N PRO A 78 8.63 -13.39 -4.48
CA PRO A 78 8.85 -14.77 -4.06
C PRO A 78 8.79 -14.98 -2.54
N ARG A 79 9.43 -14.09 -1.77
CA ARG A 79 9.42 -14.16 -0.30
C ARG A 79 8.05 -13.82 0.27
N PHE A 80 7.44 -12.72 -0.19
CA PHE A 80 6.14 -12.28 0.28
C PHE A 80 5.05 -13.34 0.05
N THR A 81 4.99 -13.91 -1.14
CA THR A 81 3.98 -14.93 -1.50
C THR A 81 4.20 -16.28 -0.81
N ALA A 82 5.43 -16.56 -0.36
CA ALA A 82 5.71 -17.75 0.45
C ALA A 82 5.18 -17.62 1.89
N GLU A 83 5.07 -16.39 2.40
CA GLU A 83 4.68 -16.11 3.79
C GLU A 83 3.21 -15.70 3.93
N VAL A 84 2.63 -15.04 2.91
CA VAL A 84 1.27 -14.46 2.95
C VAL A 84 0.39 -15.12 1.91
N GLY A 85 -0.66 -15.81 2.36
CA GLY A 85 -1.66 -16.39 1.48
C GLY A 85 -2.55 -15.33 0.83
N LYS A 86 -3.06 -15.60 -0.37
CA LYS A 86 -3.84 -14.63 -1.15
C LYS A 86 -5.13 -14.16 -0.46
N ASN A 87 -5.70 -14.98 0.40
CA ASN A 87 -6.92 -14.66 1.15
C ASN A 87 -6.63 -14.24 2.60
N ASP A 88 -5.36 -14.21 3.00
CA ASP A 88 -4.99 -13.77 4.33
C ASP A 88 -4.97 -12.24 4.40
N PRO A 89 -5.37 -11.64 5.54
CA PRO A 89 -5.25 -10.22 5.72
C PRO A 89 -3.78 -9.82 5.89
N VAL A 90 -3.36 -8.75 5.27
CA VAL A 90 -2.00 -8.21 5.39
C VAL A 90 -2.00 -6.70 5.39
N ILE A 91 -1.20 -6.11 6.27
CA ILE A 91 -0.99 -4.67 6.38
C ILE A 91 0.35 -4.32 5.74
N LEU A 92 0.34 -3.33 4.87
CA LEU A 92 1.54 -2.78 4.24
C LEU A 92 1.84 -1.39 4.77
N ILE A 93 3.08 -1.15 5.21
CA ILE A 93 3.52 0.16 5.66
C ILE A 93 4.81 0.57 4.93
N CYS A 94 4.85 1.81 4.49
CA CYS A 94 6.05 2.46 3.97
C CYS A 94 6.28 3.80 4.66
N ARG A 95 6.99 4.74 4.04
CA ARG A 95 7.26 6.04 4.67
C ARG A 95 6.00 6.91 4.78
N THR A 96 5.24 7.06 3.68
CA THR A 96 4.11 8.00 3.55
C THR A 96 2.86 7.40 2.89
N GLY A 97 2.79 6.08 2.72
CA GLY A 97 1.67 5.38 2.09
C GLY A 97 1.72 5.26 0.55
N ASN A 98 2.54 6.06 -0.14
CA ASN A 98 2.55 6.08 -1.61
C ASN A 98 3.19 4.83 -2.25
N ARG A 99 4.25 4.29 -1.64
CA ARG A 99 4.93 3.08 -2.11
C ARG A 99 4.04 1.86 -1.93
N THR A 100 3.36 1.81 -0.81
CA THR A 100 2.41 0.74 -0.47
C THR A 100 1.07 0.86 -1.20
N ASP A 101 0.66 2.06 -1.64
CA ASP A 101 -0.47 2.23 -2.59
C ASP A 101 -0.23 1.44 -3.88
N LYS A 102 0.95 1.63 -4.50
CA LYS A 102 1.32 0.91 -5.72
C LYS A 102 1.38 -0.60 -5.50
N LEU A 103 2.05 -1.03 -4.43
CA LEU A 103 2.19 -2.44 -4.10
C LEU A 103 0.83 -3.09 -3.81
N ALA A 104 -0.04 -2.44 -3.04
CA ALA A 104 -1.36 -2.96 -2.71
C ALA A 104 -2.23 -3.18 -3.95
N ARG A 105 -2.19 -2.23 -4.91
CA ARG A 105 -2.86 -2.39 -6.21
C ARG A 105 -2.30 -3.58 -6.97
N GLU A 106 -0.99 -3.67 -7.10
CA GLU A 106 -0.32 -4.76 -7.80
C GLU A 106 -0.70 -6.13 -7.20
N LEU A 107 -0.65 -6.26 -5.87
CA LEU A 107 -1.02 -7.49 -5.19
C LEU A 107 -2.47 -7.89 -5.46
N MET A 108 -3.42 -6.95 -5.41
CA MET A 108 -4.84 -7.26 -5.61
C MET A 108 -5.19 -7.44 -7.09
N GLU A 109 -4.72 -6.58 -7.97
CA GLU A 109 -5.12 -6.58 -9.39
C GLU A 109 -4.37 -7.62 -10.23
N GLN A 110 -3.10 -7.93 -9.87
CA GLN A 110 -2.24 -8.80 -10.68
C GLN A 110 -1.92 -10.13 -10.00
N HIS A 111 -1.90 -10.17 -8.65
CA HIS A 111 -1.51 -11.37 -7.90
C HIS A 111 -2.66 -12.04 -7.15
N GLY A 112 -3.88 -11.49 -7.21
CA GLY A 112 -5.11 -12.12 -6.69
C GLY A 112 -5.24 -12.07 -5.17
N TYR A 113 -4.56 -11.15 -4.48
CA TYR A 113 -4.78 -10.89 -3.06
C TYR A 113 -6.15 -10.25 -2.84
N THR A 114 -6.82 -10.59 -1.74
CA THR A 114 -8.20 -10.13 -1.49
C THR A 114 -8.35 -9.23 -0.27
N ARG A 115 -7.36 -9.20 0.63
CA ARG A 115 -7.46 -8.48 1.92
C ARG A 115 -6.17 -7.71 2.24
N VAL A 116 -5.91 -6.65 1.48
CA VAL A 116 -4.72 -5.81 1.63
C VAL A 116 -5.09 -4.48 2.26
N TYR A 117 -4.37 -4.09 3.30
CA TYR A 117 -4.51 -2.82 4.01
C TYR A 117 -3.27 -1.95 3.77
N ASN A 118 -3.48 -0.71 3.37
CA ASN A 118 -2.43 0.29 3.21
C ASN A 118 -2.46 1.27 4.39
N VAL A 119 -1.37 1.39 5.13
CA VAL A 119 -1.24 2.46 6.14
C VAL A 119 -1.10 3.78 5.41
N ARG A 120 -2.20 4.55 5.35
CA ARG A 120 -2.37 5.72 4.48
C ARG A 120 -1.26 6.76 4.63
N ASP A 121 -0.89 7.08 5.86
CA ASP A 121 0.12 8.10 6.17
C ASP A 121 1.50 7.49 6.51
N GLY A 122 1.63 6.18 6.37
CA GLY A 122 2.85 5.42 6.59
C GLY A 122 3.44 5.55 7.98
N ILE A 123 4.74 5.24 8.10
CA ILE A 123 5.45 5.36 9.40
C ILE A 123 5.57 6.81 9.85
N THR A 124 5.56 7.77 8.92
CA THR A 124 5.57 9.21 9.25
C THR A 124 4.31 9.59 10.02
N GLY A 125 3.14 9.15 9.57
CA GLY A 125 1.88 9.37 10.28
C GLY A 125 1.80 8.62 11.61
N TRP A 126 2.37 7.40 11.68
CA TRP A 126 2.45 6.64 12.92
C TRP A 126 3.25 7.38 14.00
N ILE A 127 4.46 7.83 13.66
CA ILE A 127 5.33 8.60 14.57
C ILE A 127 4.71 9.96 14.90
N GLY A 128 4.15 10.66 13.92
CA GLY A 128 3.47 11.95 14.11
C GLY A 128 2.27 11.87 15.06
N GLY A 129 1.62 10.71 15.14
CA GLY A 129 0.58 10.41 16.13
C GLY A 129 1.10 9.94 17.50
N ASN A 130 2.38 10.19 17.81
CA ASN A 130 3.06 9.79 19.06
C ASN A 130 2.99 8.28 19.36
N ASN A 131 2.97 7.44 18.33
CA ASN A 131 3.01 5.99 18.49
C ASN A 131 4.45 5.50 18.56
N ALA A 132 4.67 4.48 19.39
CA ALA A 132 6.00 3.92 19.60
C ALA A 132 6.51 3.14 18.39
N VAL A 133 7.82 3.23 18.17
CA VAL A 133 8.57 2.39 17.23
C VAL A 133 9.64 1.62 17.98
N VAL A 134 10.04 0.49 17.43
CA VAL A 134 11.15 -0.32 17.94
C VAL A 134 12.32 -0.26 16.96
N LYS A 135 13.55 -0.33 17.49
CA LYS A 135 14.73 -0.46 16.64
C LYS A 135 14.75 -1.85 16.02
N THR A 136 15.12 -1.91 14.74
CA THR A 136 15.42 -3.18 14.11
C THR A 136 16.81 -3.61 14.55
N ASP A 137 16.91 -4.74 15.25
CA ASP A 137 18.20 -5.37 15.48
C ASP A 137 18.78 -5.77 14.12
N THR A 138 20.04 -5.44 13.90
CA THR A 138 20.79 -5.64 12.65
C THR A 138 21.07 -7.12 12.34
N LYS A 139 20.25 -8.02 12.86
CA LYS A 139 20.27 -9.47 12.58
C LYS A 139 19.08 -9.89 11.71
N THR A 140 18.85 -9.20 10.61
CA THR A 140 18.08 -9.81 9.53
C THR A 140 19.10 -10.26 8.49
N THR A 141 19.40 -11.51 8.57
CA THR A 141 20.20 -12.30 7.61
C THR A 141 19.63 -12.17 6.20
N PRO A 142 20.48 -12.20 5.20
CA PRO A 142 20.21 -11.96 3.79
C PRO A 142 19.14 -12.85 3.21
#